data_a0231c12d6be5d09516ad3b859e9af50
#
_entry.id   a0231c12d6be5d09516ad3b859e9af50
#
_cell.length_a   1.000
_cell.length_b   1.000
_cell.length_c   1.000
_cell.angle_alpha   90.00
_cell.angle_beta   90.00
_cell.angle_gamma   90.00
#
_symmetry.space_group_name_H-M   'P 1'
#
loop_
_entity.id
_entity.type
_entity.pdbx_description
1 polymer ?
#
loop_
_entity_poly.entity_id
_entity_poly.type
_entity_poly.pdbx_seq_one_letter_code
_entity_poly.pdbx_strand_id
1 'polypeptide(L)'
;ALDAALAAPGIDPRDRGLATELVYGWLRLRGRLEYIVSRLLKNPDAVPVAVGRVLTLAAYEILYCAKVPAYASVDWAVTAVRKRAGKGMAGMANAVLRRIAAAPDAYADPDFYRRDRCEDLEFLSRYYSCPPWIAAMWLRDCGRDEAVAHLAAQTEPPPLGLRVNAARAGALALFDALTGLPQIRLAQFPTLALPAGTDLSPAGVELQDALAEGLLSRQSAAAQVVLARLGMRDWPEPVFDACAGRGGKTLALAEAGKKVFAADMHAGRLSGLGRETARLGLPAIAAFRASATRMALGRAPGTILLDAPCSGLGVLSRRPDAKWRRRPEDLAGLIRLQRAMLEAAYAALAPGGRLVYVTCTVNPAENEQAVDRLGSRHRELVLEAEVPAAPDAALGEAFYGAVLKKP
;
A
#
# COMPACT_ATOMS: atom_id res chain seq x y z
N ALA A 1 6.15 -11.95 -7.04
CA ALA A 1 7.16 -12.21 -8.09
C ALA A 1 8.53 -11.70 -7.65
N LEU A 2 8.68 -10.41 -7.26
CA LEU A 2 9.97 -9.85 -6.85
C LEU A 2 10.57 -10.59 -5.65
N ASP A 3 9.79 -10.76 -4.57
CA ASP A 3 10.25 -11.46 -3.36
C ASP A 3 10.77 -12.88 -3.67
N ALA A 4 10.08 -13.60 -4.57
CA ALA A 4 10.50 -14.92 -4.99
C ALA A 4 11.82 -14.88 -5.83
N ALA A 5 11.99 -13.87 -6.65
CA ALA A 5 13.22 -13.67 -7.42
C ALA A 5 14.40 -13.29 -6.50
N LEU A 6 14.16 -12.44 -5.51
CA LEU A 6 15.16 -11.99 -4.56
C LEU A 6 15.48 -13.02 -3.44
N ALA A 7 14.64 -14.05 -3.29
CA ALA A 7 14.93 -15.18 -2.40
C ALA A 7 15.90 -16.19 -2.98
N ALA A 8 16.35 -16.00 -4.24
CA ALA A 8 17.34 -16.88 -4.86
C ALA A 8 18.65 -16.89 -4.05
N PRO A 9 19.30 -18.07 -3.87
CA PRO A 9 20.56 -18.16 -3.15
C PRO A 9 21.65 -17.36 -3.88
N GLY A 10 22.53 -16.70 -3.11
CA GLY A 10 23.69 -15.97 -3.65
C GLY A 10 23.46 -14.48 -3.91
N ILE A 11 22.26 -13.93 -3.66
CA ILE A 11 22.03 -12.48 -3.75
C ILE A 11 22.39 -11.83 -2.41
N ASP A 12 23.35 -10.89 -2.44
CA ASP A 12 23.74 -10.10 -1.27
C ASP A 12 22.55 -9.30 -0.72
N PRO A 13 22.39 -9.16 0.63
CA PRO A 13 21.35 -8.32 1.22
C PRO A 13 21.30 -6.88 0.69
N ARG A 14 22.47 -6.29 0.38
CA ARG A 14 22.56 -4.93 -0.20
C ARG A 14 21.98 -4.89 -1.62
N ASP A 15 22.29 -5.91 -2.44
CA ASP A 15 21.76 -6.04 -3.79
C ASP A 15 20.25 -6.27 -3.78
N ARG A 16 19.72 -7.00 -2.78
CA ARG A 16 18.26 -7.14 -2.57
C ARG A 16 17.59 -5.80 -2.27
N GLY A 17 18.24 -4.98 -1.43
CA GLY A 17 17.76 -3.62 -1.12
C GLY A 17 17.70 -2.74 -2.36
N LEU A 18 18.80 -2.69 -3.11
CA LEU A 18 18.89 -1.92 -4.35
C LEU A 18 17.88 -2.40 -5.40
N ALA A 19 17.79 -3.71 -5.63
CA ALA A 19 16.84 -4.28 -6.60
C ALA A 19 15.38 -3.98 -6.21
N THR A 20 15.08 -4.01 -4.91
CA THR A 20 13.75 -3.62 -4.40
C THR A 20 13.47 -2.16 -4.67
N GLU A 21 14.40 -1.26 -4.35
CA GLU A 21 14.28 0.17 -4.61
C GLU A 21 14.09 0.45 -6.10
N LEU A 22 14.91 -0.13 -6.96
CA LEU A 22 14.83 0.05 -8.42
C LEU A 22 13.47 -0.40 -8.97
N VAL A 23 12.98 -1.57 -8.57
CA VAL A 23 11.71 -2.10 -9.10
C VAL A 23 10.52 -1.30 -8.57
N TYR A 24 10.43 -1.06 -7.27
CA TYR A 24 9.30 -0.32 -6.69
C TYR A 24 9.32 1.16 -7.08
N GLY A 25 10.49 1.80 -7.10
CA GLY A 25 10.66 3.18 -7.51
C GLY A 25 10.33 3.37 -9.00
N TRP A 26 10.85 2.49 -9.86
CA TRP A 26 10.50 2.49 -11.27
C TRP A 26 8.98 2.30 -11.50
N LEU A 27 8.34 1.33 -10.83
CA LEU A 27 6.89 1.13 -10.93
C LEU A 27 6.11 2.37 -10.46
N ARG A 28 6.60 3.04 -9.42
CA ARG A 28 5.99 4.24 -8.85
C ARG A 28 6.03 5.40 -9.84
N LEU A 29 7.14 5.58 -10.52
CA LEU A 29 7.37 6.70 -11.44
C LEU A 29 7.35 6.32 -12.93
N ARG A 30 6.92 5.11 -13.27
CA ARG A 30 6.96 4.56 -14.62
C ARG A 30 6.40 5.51 -15.69
N GLY A 31 5.21 6.08 -15.50
CA GLY A 31 4.60 6.97 -16.49
C GLY A 31 5.39 8.26 -16.69
N ARG A 32 5.95 8.82 -15.61
CA ARG A 32 6.87 9.97 -15.67
C ARG A 32 8.12 9.64 -16.45
N LEU A 33 8.75 8.49 -16.18
CA LEU A 33 9.96 8.05 -16.86
C LEU A 33 9.72 7.73 -18.35
N GLU A 34 8.60 7.09 -18.67
CA GLU A 34 8.19 6.83 -20.06
C GLU A 34 8.00 8.15 -20.81
N TYR A 35 7.37 9.16 -20.19
CA TYR A 35 7.25 10.50 -20.79
C TYR A 35 8.61 11.15 -21.01
N ILE A 36 9.51 11.21 -20.01
CA ILE A 36 10.85 11.78 -20.14
C ILE A 36 11.61 11.13 -21.30
N VAL A 37 11.66 9.81 -21.34
CA VAL A 37 12.37 9.07 -22.38
C VAL A 37 11.76 9.33 -23.75
N SER A 38 10.43 9.34 -23.86
CA SER A 38 9.74 9.59 -25.16
C SER A 38 10.06 10.96 -25.74
N ARG A 39 10.20 11.99 -24.90
CA ARG A 39 10.56 13.36 -25.31
C ARG A 39 12.00 13.50 -25.84
N LEU A 40 12.86 12.55 -25.54
CA LEU A 40 14.25 12.54 -25.97
C LEU A 40 14.49 11.66 -27.19
N LEU A 41 13.52 10.85 -27.58
CA LEU A 41 13.57 9.97 -28.75
C LEU A 41 13.04 10.68 -29.98
N LYS A 42 13.67 10.44 -31.14
CA LYS A 42 13.18 10.97 -32.44
C LYS A 42 11.90 10.25 -32.90
N ASN A 43 11.84 8.94 -32.66
CA ASN A 43 10.68 8.10 -32.97
C ASN A 43 10.45 7.12 -31.81
N PRO A 44 9.66 7.48 -30.78
CA PRO A 44 9.39 6.63 -29.62
C PRO A 44 8.75 5.29 -29.99
N ASP A 45 7.86 5.26 -30.98
CA ASP A 45 7.09 4.07 -31.37
C ASP A 45 7.97 3.00 -32.05
N ALA A 46 9.12 3.41 -32.60
CA ALA A 46 10.08 2.47 -33.19
C ALA A 46 10.97 1.77 -32.14
N VAL A 47 10.90 2.14 -30.88
CA VAL A 47 11.74 1.56 -29.83
C VAL A 47 11.09 0.30 -29.26
N PRO A 48 11.76 -0.87 -29.34
CA PRO A 48 11.23 -2.10 -28.77
C PRO A 48 10.92 -1.95 -27.28
N VAL A 49 9.81 -2.52 -26.83
CA VAL A 49 9.35 -2.44 -25.43
C VAL A 49 10.44 -2.83 -24.42
N ALA A 50 11.22 -3.85 -24.73
CA ALA A 50 12.31 -4.30 -23.87
C ALA A 50 13.43 -3.25 -23.75
N VAL A 51 13.72 -2.51 -24.82
CA VAL A 51 14.69 -1.40 -24.83
C VAL A 51 14.12 -0.21 -24.03
N GLY A 52 12.87 0.15 -24.25
CA GLY A 52 12.18 1.19 -23.50
C GLY A 52 12.21 0.95 -21.98
N ARG A 53 12.01 -0.31 -21.55
CA ARG A 53 12.13 -0.69 -20.13
C ARG A 53 13.56 -0.50 -19.58
N VAL A 54 14.58 -0.85 -20.36
CA VAL A 54 15.98 -0.61 -19.94
C VAL A 54 16.25 0.87 -19.82
N LEU A 55 15.81 1.69 -20.79
CA LEU A 55 15.99 3.15 -20.77
C LEU A 55 15.29 3.79 -19.56
N THR A 56 14.05 3.44 -19.30
CA THR A 56 13.29 4.02 -18.19
C THR A 56 13.82 3.56 -16.82
N LEU A 57 14.33 2.32 -16.70
CA LEU A 57 14.96 1.86 -15.47
C LEU A 57 16.29 2.60 -15.22
N ALA A 58 17.12 2.77 -16.23
CA ALA A 58 18.35 3.55 -16.12
C ALA A 58 18.07 5.03 -15.85
N ALA A 59 17.03 5.60 -16.45
CA ALA A 59 16.59 6.96 -16.15
C ALA A 59 16.15 7.11 -14.68
N TYR A 60 15.44 6.11 -14.12
CA TYR A 60 15.13 6.09 -12.69
C TYR A 60 16.39 6.12 -11.83
N GLU A 61 17.35 5.26 -12.15
CA GLU A 61 18.59 5.17 -11.40
C GLU A 61 19.38 6.48 -11.44
N ILE A 62 19.50 7.11 -12.63
CA ILE A 62 20.17 8.39 -12.81
C ILE A 62 19.49 9.53 -12.04
N LEU A 63 18.15 9.58 -12.03
CA LEU A 63 17.40 10.70 -11.47
C LEU A 63 17.12 10.57 -9.97
N TYR A 64 17.01 9.35 -9.44
CA TYR A 64 16.50 9.11 -8.09
C TYR A 64 17.43 8.28 -7.18
N CYS A 65 18.48 7.64 -7.73
CA CYS A 65 19.42 6.85 -6.94
C CYS A 65 20.74 7.60 -6.73
N ALA A 66 20.76 8.59 -5.84
CA ALA A 66 21.92 9.47 -5.61
C ALA A 66 23.24 8.73 -5.27
N LYS A 67 23.14 7.48 -4.76
CA LYS A 67 24.33 6.65 -4.45
C LYS A 67 24.93 5.94 -5.66
N VAL A 68 24.26 5.94 -6.80
CA VAL A 68 24.72 5.29 -8.04
C VAL A 68 25.24 6.36 -8.98
N PRO A 69 26.52 6.31 -9.38
CA PRO A 69 27.06 7.28 -10.34
C PRO A 69 26.36 7.14 -11.71
N ALA A 70 25.93 8.26 -12.28
CA ALA A 70 25.18 8.28 -13.54
C ALA A 70 25.89 7.54 -14.70
N TYR A 71 27.24 7.59 -14.76
CA TYR A 71 28.01 6.90 -15.78
C TYR A 71 27.85 5.36 -15.69
N ALA A 72 27.73 4.82 -14.48
CA ALA A 72 27.54 3.39 -14.27
C ALA A 72 26.16 2.95 -14.79
N SER A 73 25.13 3.75 -14.51
CA SER A 73 23.76 3.52 -15.03
C SER A 73 23.72 3.59 -16.56
N VAL A 74 24.44 4.52 -17.18
CA VAL A 74 24.56 4.61 -18.64
C VAL A 74 25.28 3.38 -19.21
N ASP A 75 26.38 2.95 -18.62
CA ASP A 75 27.21 1.85 -19.13
C ASP A 75 26.45 0.51 -19.13
N TRP A 76 25.85 0.11 -18.00
CA TRP A 76 25.10 -1.13 -17.94
C TRP A 76 23.91 -1.12 -18.89
N ALA A 77 23.18 0.01 -18.99
CA ALA A 77 22.02 0.11 -19.86
C ALA A 77 22.40 0.02 -21.35
N VAL A 78 23.46 0.73 -21.76
CA VAL A 78 23.99 0.65 -23.14
C VAL A 78 24.44 -0.77 -23.47
N THR A 79 25.12 -1.43 -22.54
CA THR A 79 25.52 -2.82 -22.67
C THR A 79 24.32 -3.77 -22.80
N ALA A 80 23.32 -3.59 -21.98
CA ALA A 80 22.08 -4.36 -22.00
C ALA A 80 21.30 -4.16 -23.32
N VAL A 81 21.20 -2.93 -23.82
CA VAL A 81 20.55 -2.61 -25.10
C VAL A 81 21.35 -3.18 -26.26
N ARG A 82 22.70 -3.10 -26.24
CA ARG A 82 23.57 -3.66 -27.29
C ARG A 82 23.36 -5.16 -27.47
N LYS A 83 23.26 -5.89 -26.36
CA LYS A 83 23.01 -7.33 -26.37
C LYS A 83 21.62 -7.69 -26.91
N ARG A 84 20.61 -6.86 -26.73
CA ARG A 84 19.22 -7.13 -27.12
C ARG A 84 18.84 -6.62 -28.50
N ALA A 85 19.38 -5.47 -28.90
CA ALA A 85 18.92 -4.73 -30.08
C ALA A 85 20.02 -4.13 -30.95
N GLY A 86 21.28 -4.53 -30.71
CA GLY A 86 22.44 -4.18 -31.53
C GLY A 86 23.02 -2.79 -31.32
N LYS A 87 24.08 -2.47 -32.14
CA LYS A 87 24.89 -1.24 -31.94
C LYS A 87 24.12 0.05 -32.17
N GLY A 88 23.21 0.10 -33.14
CA GLY A 88 22.42 1.31 -33.44
C GLY A 88 21.53 1.75 -32.27
N MET A 89 20.77 0.80 -31.69
CA MET A 89 19.97 1.06 -30.50
C MET A 89 20.81 1.41 -29.26
N ALA A 90 21.98 0.81 -29.12
CA ALA A 90 22.93 1.14 -28.04
C ALA A 90 23.47 2.57 -28.17
N GLY A 91 23.72 3.05 -29.38
CA GLY A 91 24.09 4.46 -29.64
C GLY A 91 22.99 5.43 -29.26
N MET A 92 21.74 5.13 -29.62
CA MET A 92 20.58 5.90 -29.24
C MET A 92 20.40 5.92 -27.72
N ALA A 93 20.50 4.75 -27.05
CA ALA A 93 20.40 4.64 -25.59
C ALA A 93 21.45 5.51 -24.88
N ASN A 94 22.71 5.46 -25.33
CA ASN A 94 23.77 6.29 -24.79
C ASN A 94 23.47 7.79 -24.92
N ALA A 95 22.99 8.23 -26.10
CA ALA A 95 22.64 9.64 -26.31
C ALA A 95 21.50 10.10 -25.39
N VAL A 96 20.42 9.32 -25.27
CA VAL A 96 19.26 9.64 -24.42
C VAL A 96 19.69 9.71 -22.93
N LEU A 97 20.36 8.67 -22.43
CA LEU A 97 20.72 8.59 -21.02
C LEU A 97 21.76 9.64 -20.61
N ARG A 98 22.74 9.94 -21.47
CA ARG A 98 23.67 11.06 -21.21
C ARG A 98 22.98 12.41 -21.17
N ARG A 99 21.95 12.62 -22.01
CA ARG A 99 21.17 13.84 -21.99
C ARG A 99 20.34 13.96 -20.70
N ILE A 100 19.82 12.87 -20.18
CA ILE A 100 19.15 12.84 -18.86
C ILE A 100 20.17 13.19 -17.75
N ALA A 101 21.34 12.56 -17.76
CA ALA A 101 22.37 12.78 -16.77
C ALA A 101 22.97 14.19 -16.77
N ALA A 102 22.96 14.88 -17.92
CA ALA A 102 23.50 16.24 -18.05
C ALA A 102 22.61 17.35 -17.45
N ALA A 103 21.31 17.09 -17.31
CA ALA A 103 20.35 18.09 -16.79
C ALA A 103 19.25 17.43 -15.95
N PRO A 104 19.56 16.75 -14.84
CA PRO A 104 18.58 16.02 -14.03
C PRO A 104 17.47 16.93 -13.48
N ASP A 105 17.79 18.15 -13.06
CA ASP A 105 16.85 19.11 -12.46
C ASP A 105 15.77 19.57 -13.45
N ALA A 106 16.04 19.55 -14.75
CA ALA A 106 15.05 19.88 -15.77
C ALA A 106 13.83 18.94 -15.76
N TYR A 107 13.99 17.72 -15.24
CA TYR A 107 12.93 16.72 -15.13
C TYR A 107 12.20 16.74 -13.77
N ALA A 108 12.64 17.58 -12.85
CA ALA A 108 11.91 17.89 -11.62
C ALA A 108 10.89 19.02 -11.85
N ASP A 109 11.12 19.87 -12.86
CA ASP A 109 10.28 21.02 -13.19
C ASP A 109 8.89 20.55 -13.72
N PRO A 110 7.77 20.95 -13.08
CA PRO A 110 6.42 20.66 -13.57
C PRO A 110 6.16 21.15 -15.00
N ASP A 111 6.76 22.25 -15.42
CA ASP A 111 6.56 22.83 -16.77
C ASP A 111 7.11 21.93 -17.88
N PHE A 112 8.06 21.06 -17.57
CA PHE A 112 8.49 20.03 -18.52
C PHE A 112 7.34 19.13 -18.96
N TYR A 113 6.37 18.85 -18.06
CA TYR A 113 5.21 17.96 -18.29
C TYR A 113 3.98 18.69 -18.84
N ARG A 114 3.98 20.05 -18.83
CA ARG A 114 2.92 20.90 -19.40
C ARG A 114 3.12 21.25 -20.88
N ARG A 115 4.16 20.73 -21.49
CA ARG A 115 4.46 20.97 -22.91
C ARG A 115 3.32 20.47 -23.80
N ASP A 116 3.27 21.04 -25.01
CA ASP A 116 2.28 20.69 -26.06
C ASP A 116 0.83 21.11 -25.73
N ARG A 117 0.64 22.13 -24.86
CA ARG A 117 -0.69 22.62 -24.44
C ARG A 117 -1.60 21.50 -23.91
N CYS A 118 -0.99 20.55 -23.18
CA CYS A 118 -1.74 19.42 -22.62
C CYS A 118 -2.84 19.88 -21.65
N GLU A 119 -3.95 19.15 -21.63
CA GLU A 119 -5.00 19.34 -20.64
C GLU A 119 -4.51 19.00 -19.21
N ASP A 120 -5.20 19.53 -18.18
CA ASP A 120 -4.80 19.33 -16.78
C ASP A 120 -4.73 17.84 -16.38
N LEU A 121 -5.67 17.03 -16.86
CA LEU A 121 -5.65 15.58 -16.65
C LEU A 121 -4.38 14.92 -17.21
N GLU A 122 -3.97 15.32 -18.40
CA GLU A 122 -2.79 14.77 -19.06
C GLU A 122 -1.51 15.20 -18.32
N PHE A 123 -1.43 16.46 -17.90
CA PHE A 123 -0.36 16.97 -17.06
C PHE A 123 -0.25 16.17 -15.76
N LEU A 124 -1.36 16.03 -15.01
CA LEU A 124 -1.39 15.30 -13.74
C LEU A 124 -0.98 13.82 -13.92
N SER A 125 -1.47 13.19 -14.97
CA SER A 125 -1.14 11.81 -15.29
C SER A 125 0.37 11.61 -15.57
N ARG A 126 0.97 12.52 -16.33
CA ARG A 126 2.41 12.51 -16.66
C ARG A 126 3.28 12.83 -15.42
N TYR A 127 2.99 13.95 -14.76
CA TYR A 127 3.78 14.47 -13.65
C TYR A 127 3.74 13.56 -12.43
N TYR A 128 2.56 13.07 -12.05
CA TYR A 128 2.39 12.14 -10.92
C TYR A 128 2.48 10.66 -11.31
N SER A 129 2.80 10.35 -12.56
CA SER A 129 2.95 8.96 -13.00
C SER A 129 1.74 8.08 -12.66
N CYS A 130 0.54 8.55 -12.97
CA CYS A 130 -0.72 7.87 -12.69
C CYS A 130 -1.49 7.61 -13.98
N PRO A 131 -2.07 6.43 -14.20
CA PRO A 131 -2.94 6.18 -15.35
C PRO A 131 -4.07 7.22 -15.44
N PRO A 132 -4.40 7.75 -16.64
CA PRO A 132 -5.40 8.81 -16.82
C PRO A 132 -6.76 8.48 -16.19
N TRP A 133 -7.20 7.22 -16.26
CA TRP A 133 -8.49 6.82 -15.71
C TRP A 133 -8.57 6.94 -14.18
N ILE A 134 -7.46 6.69 -13.45
CA ILE A 134 -7.39 6.86 -11.99
C ILE A 134 -7.39 8.35 -11.65
N ALA A 135 -6.56 9.14 -12.33
CA ALA A 135 -6.52 10.58 -12.12
C ALA A 135 -7.87 11.23 -12.40
N ALA A 136 -8.54 10.86 -13.52
CA ALA A 136 -9.87 11.33 -13.86
C ALA A 136 -10.93 10.94 -12.80
N MET A 137 -10.86 9.73 -12.29
CA MET A 137 -11.76 9.26 -11.23
C MET A 137 -11.58 10.11 -9.96
N TRP A 138 -10.36 10.33 -9.50
CA TRP A 138 -10.11 11.14 -8.32
C TRP A 138 -10.50 12.61 -8.50
N LEU A 139 -10.20 13.21 -9.66
CA LEU A 139 -10.65 14.58 -9.99
C LEU A 139 -12.17 14.74 -9.92
N ARG A 140 -12.91 13.75 -10.41
CA ARG A 140 -14.37 13.74 -10.39
C ARG A 140 -14.95 13.54 -9.00
N ASP A 141 -14.35 12.62 -8.20
CA ASP A 141 -14.96 12.10 -6.97
C ASP A 141 -14.57 12.89 -5.72
N CYS A 142 -13.35 13.45 -5.65
CA CYS A 142 -12.86 14.23 -4.51
C CYS A 142 -12.46 15.68 -4.84
N GLY A 143 -12.60 16.10 -6.09
CA GLY A 143 -12.17 17.43 -6.51
C GLY A 143 -10.66 17.53 -6.71
N ARG A 144 -10.20 18.69 -7.19
CA ARG A 144 -8.83 18.87 -7.69
C ARG A 144 -7.79 18.79 -6.57
N ASP A 145 -8.00 19.49 -5.47
CA ASP A 145 -6.97 19.62 -4.43
C ASP A 145 -6.70 18.29 -3.73
N GLU A 146 -7.75 17.56 -3.39
CA GLU A 146 -7.65 16.24 -2.77
C GLU A 146 -7.11 15.20 -3.78
N ALA A 147 -7.53 15.25 -5.04
CA ALA A 147 -6.99 14.40 -6.09
C ALA A 147 -5.47 14.62 -6.27
N VAL A 148 -5.01 15.86 -6.27
CA VAL A 148 -3.58 16.21 -6.34
C VAL A 148 -2.83 15.69 -5.11
N ALA A 149 -3.41 15.78 -3.92
CA ALA A 149 -2.81 15.24 -2.71
C ALA A 149 -2.65 13.70 -2.77
N HIS A 150 -3.66 12.98 -3.25
CA HIS A 150 -3.56 11.53 -3.50
C HIS A 150 -2.53 11.18 -4.59
N LEU A 151 -2.51 11.95 -5.67
CA LEU A 151 -1.53 11.78 -6.75
C LEU A 151 -0.10 12.01 -6.25
N ALA A 152 0.13 13.01 -5.42
CA ALA A 152 1.44 13.29 -4.82
C ALA A 152 1.86 12.16 -3.86
N ALA A 153 0.99 11.77 -2.93
CA ALA A 153 1.27 10.75 -1.94
C ALA A 153 1.69 9.39 -2.55
N GLN A 154 1.14 9.03 -3.71
CA GLN A 154 1.46 7.76 -4.37
C GLN A 154 2.80 7.78 -5.14
N THR A 155 3.44 8.96 -5.34
CA THR A 155 4.75 9.06 -5.99
C THR A 155 5.92 8.85 -5.02
N GLU A 156 5.68 8.98 -3.72
CA GLU A 156 6.69 8.84 -2.69
C GLU A 156 6.75 7.42 -2.10
N PRO A 157 7.93 6.98 -1.60
CA PRO A 157 8.02 5.76 -0.81
C PRO A 157 7.15 5.87 0.44
N PRO A 158 6.32 4.85 0.75
CA PRO A 158 5.51 4.87 1.96
C PRO A 158 6.42 4.78 3.19
N PRO A 159 6.02 5.33 4.33
CA PRO A 159 6.76 5.19 5.57
C PRO A 159 6.83 3.72 6.00
N LEU A 160 7.87 3.41 6.77
CA LEU A 160 7.93 2.19 7.56
C LEU A 160 6.90 2.32 8.69
N GLY A 161 5.81 1.57 8.60
CA GLY A 161 4.86 1.42 9.70
C GLY A 161 5.33 0.33 10.65
N LEU A 162 5.47 0.67 11.92
CA LEU A 162 5.73 -0.27 13.00
C LEU A 162 4.57 -0.27 13.98
N ARG A 163 4.30 -1.43 14.54
CA ARG A 163 3.40 -1.62 15.66
C ARG A 163 4.18 -2.20 16.82
N VAL A 164 4.20 -1.51 17.95
CA VAL A 164 4.72 -2.02 19.21
C VAL A 164 3.75 -3.04 19.75
N ASN A 165 4.24 -4.20 20.17
CA ASN A 165 3.40 -5.25 20.71
C ASN A 165 2.89 -4.88 22.10
N ALA A 166 1.67 -4.36 22.18
CA ALA A 166 1.06 -3.89 23.41
C ALA A 166 0.83 -4.98 24.48
N ALA A 167 0.89 -6.25 24.10
CA ALA A 167 0.77 -7.39 25.01
C ALA A 167 2.09 -7.73 25.75
N ARG A 168 3.22 -7.14 25.34
CA ARG A 168 4.54 -7.39 25.96
C ARG A 168 4.81 -6.43 27.12
N ALA A 169 5.43 -6.96 28.18
CA ALA A 169 6.00 -6.12 29.23
C ALA A 169 7.04 -5.15 28.65
N GLY A 170 7.04 -3.88 29.10
CA GLY A 170 7.94 -2.86 28.60
C GLY A 170 7.52 -2.23 27.26
N ALA A 171 6.37 -2.56 26.70
CA ALA A 171 5.88 -2.00 25.43
C ALA A 171 5.83 -0.46 25.40
N LEU A 172 5.41 0.17 26.50
CA LEU A 172 5.38 1.64 26.60
C LEU A 172 6.78 2.23 26.61
N ALA A 173 7.70 1.66 27.40
CA ALA A 173 9.09 2.13 27.45
C ALA A 173 9.78 2.01 26.08
N LEU A 174 9.55 0.90 25.36
CA LEU A 174 10.03 0.74 23.99
C LEU A 174 9.42 1.80 23.05
N PHE A 175 8.12 2.05 23.15
CA PHE A 175 7.45 3.06 22.36
C PHE A 175 8.04 4.46 22.65
N ASP A 176 8.21 4.84 23.92
CA ASP A 176 8.76 6.13 24.32
C ASP A 176 10.20 6.31 23.83
N ALA A 177 11.04 5.27 23.90
CA ALA A 177 12.40 5.30 23.36
C ALA A 177 12.39 5.56 21.83
N LEU A 178 11.49 4.91 21.09
CA LEU A 178 11.37 5.10 19.63
C LEU A 178 10.79 6.47 19.28
N THR A 179 9.93 7.07 20.10
CA THR A 179 9.39 8.41 19.84
C THR A 179 10.42 9.52 19.96
N GLY A 180 11.54 9.26 20.65
CA GLY A 180 12.69 10.17 20.72
C GLY A 180 13.47 10.31 19.41
N LEU A 181 13.23 9.49 18.41
CA LEU A 181 13.91 9.58 17.13
C LEU A 181 13.44 10.80 16.33
N PRO A 182 14.37 11.63 15.78
CA PRO A 182 14.02 12.89 15.13
C PRO A 182 13.24 12.74 13.83
N GLN A 183 13.23 11.53 13.22
CA GLN A 183 12.58 11.26 11.93
C GLN A 183 11.14 10.74 12.08
N ILE A 184 10.59 10.68 13.29
CA ILE A 184 9.21 10.21 13.50
C ILE A 184 8.23 11.09 12.72
N ARG A 185 7.39 10.45 11.91
CA ARG A 185 6.28 11.08 11.18
C ARG A 185 4.96 11.01 11.94
N LEU A 186 4.75 9.90 12.64
CA LEU A 186 3.60 9.64 13.49
C LEU A 186 4.01 8.79 14.67
N ALA A 187 3.59 9.19 15.90
CA ALA A 187 3.67 8.41 17.11
C ALA A 187 2.30 8.46 17.84
N GLN A 188 1.59 7.34 17.83
CA GLN A 188 0.33 7.15 18.55
C GLN A 188 0.29 5.69 19.02
N PHE A 189 0.55 5.45 20.30
CA PHE A 189 0.67 4.08 20.83
C PHE A 189 -0.49 3.18 20.40
N PRO A 190 -0.21 2.01 19.85
CA PRO A 190 1.09 1.36 19.63
C PRO A 190 1.73 1.62 18.24
N THR A 191 1.24 2.60 17.49
CA THR A 191 1.57 2.88 16.09
C THR A 191 2.74 3.86 15.96
N LEU A 192 3.70 3.52 15.11
CA LEU A 192 4.79 4.40 14.69
C LEU A 192 4.88 4.44 13.16
N ALA A 193 5.19 5.61 12.61
CA ALA A 193 5.55 5.78 11.20
C ALA A 193 6.87 6.54 11.08
N LEU A 194 7.81 5.96 10.33
CA LEU A 194 9.15 6.50 10.11
C LEU A 194 9.50 6.42 8.61
N PRO A 195 10.45 7.23 8.11
CA PRO A 195 11.00 7.01 6.78
C PRO A 195 11.54 5.59 6.62
N ALA A 196 11.42 5.02 5.43
CA ALA A 196 12.02 3.73 5.14
C ALA A 196 13.55 3.81 5.32
N GLY A 197 14.14 2.81 5.98
CA GLY A 197 15.58 2.78 6.25
C GLY A 197 16.03 3.61 7.46
N THR A 198 15.11 4.13 8.28
CA THR A 198 15.48 4.77 9.55
C THR A 198 16.25 3.79 10.42
N ASP A 199 17.40 4.23 10.92
CA ASP A 199 18.19 3.54 11.93
C ASP A 199 17.54 3.71 13.31
N LEU A 200 17.26 2.63 13.99
CA LEU A 200 16.65 2.62 15.33
C LEU A 200 17.69 2.47 16.43
N SER A 201 18.97 2.26 16.10
CA SER A 201 20.04 2.05 17.10
C SER A 201 20.22 3.23 18.06
N PRO A 202 19.96 4.53 17.69
CA PRO A 202 19.98 5.62 18.66
C PRO A 202 18.94 5.51 19.78
N ALA A 203 17.87 4.73 19.55
CA ALA A 203 16.88 4.39 20.59
C ALA A 203 17.22 3.09 21.32
N GLY A 204 18.42 2.51 21.09
CA GLY A 204 18.83 1.22 21.66
C GLY A 204 18.11 0.01 21.06
N VAL A 205 17.57 0.14 19.86
CA VAL A 205 16.73 -0.89 19.22
C VAL A 205 17.35 -1.38 17.92
N GLU A 206 17.65 -2.67 17.85
CA GLU A 206 17.95 -3.33 16.58
C GLU A 206 16.67 -3.87 15.96
N LEU A 207 16.28 -3.32 14.80
CA LEU A 207 14.98 -3.60 14.19
C LEU A 207 14.76 -5.09 13.92
N GLN A 208 15.78 -5.81 13.47
CA GLN A 208 15.62 -7.24 13.14
C GLN A 208 15.44 -8.08 14.38
N ASP A 209 16.15 -7.77 15.46
CA ASP A 209 16.03 -8.45 16.75
C ASP A 209 14.68 -8.16 17.39
N ALA A 210 14.26 -6.90 17.44
CA ALA A 210 12.94 -6.51 17.95
C ALA A 210 11.77 -7.14 17.17
N LEU A 211 11.93 -7.34 15.86
CA LEU A 211 10.98 -8.09 15.05
C LEU A 211 11.02 -9.59 15.38
N ALA A 212 12.20 -10.19 15.49
CA ALA A 212 12.34 -11.62 15.78
C ALA A 212 11.78 -11.98 17.17
N GLU A 213 12.03 -11.15 18.16
CA GLU A 213 11.55 -11.29 19.54
C GLU A 213 10.04 -10.98 19.70
N GLY A 214 9.41 -10.46 18.68
CA GLY A 214 7.98 -10.10 18.72
C GLY A 214 7.67 -8.86 19.55
N LEU A 215 8.64 -7.98 19.75
CA LEU A 215 8.46 -6.66 20.35
C LEU A 215 7.84 -5.68 19.36
N LEU A 216 8.21 -5.83 18.08
CA LEU A 216 7.70 -5.02 16.98
C LEU A 216 7.07 -5.90 15.88
N SER A 217 6.14 -5.32 15.15
CA SER A 217 5.58 -5.86 13.92
C SER A 217 5.59 -4.82 12.81
N ARG A 218 5.89 -5.23 11.58
CA ARG A 218 5.73 -4.37 10.40
C ARG A 218 4.27 -4.36 9.96
N GLN A 219 3.63 -3.24 10.04
CA GLN A 219 2.26 -3.02 9.55
C GLN A 219 2.12 -1.58 9.08
N SER A 220 1.36 -1.35 7.98
CA SER A 220 1.00 0.01 7.57
C SER A 220 0.47 0.81 8.76
N ALA A 221 1.03 1.99 9.01
CA ALA A 221 0.57 2.86 10.06
C ALA A 221 -0.87 3.35 9.79
N ALA A 222 -1.22 3.63 8.53
CA ALA A 222 -2.58 4.00 8.16
C ALA A 222 -3.59 2.89 8.47
N ALA A 223 -3.22 1.61 8.25
CA ALA A 223 -4.08 0.48 8.62
C ALA A 223 -4.28 0.33 10.13
N GLN A 224 -3.32 0.76 10.94
CA GLN A 224 -3.44 0.78 12.42
C GLN A 224 -4.31 1.96 12.86
N VAL A 225 -4.07 3.14 12.30
CA VAL A 225 -4.79 4.38 12.62
C VAL A 225 -6.28 4.26 12.32
N VAL A 226 -6.67 3.67 11.18
CA VAL A 226 -8.10 3.48 10.87
C VAL A 226 -8.79 2.60 11.93
N LEU A 227 -8.15 1.50 12.36
CA LEU A 227 -8.73 0.65 13.41
C LEU A 227 -8.86 1.39 14.75
N ALA A 228 -7.85 2.19 15.12
CA ALA A 228 -7.88 2.97 16.34
C ALA A 228 -9.00 4.03 16.30
N ARG A 229 -9.13 4.76 15.17
CA ARG A 229 -10.21 5.76 14.97
C ARG A 229 -11.61 5.14 14.96
N LEU A 230 -11.74 3.89 14.52
CA LEU A 230 -12.99 3.13 14.58
C LEU A 230 -13.27 2.53 15.96
N GLY A 231 -12.46 2.85 16.97
CA GLY A 231 -12.69 2.43 18.36
C GLY A 231 -12.50 0.92 18.59
N MET A 232 -11.49 0.28 17.94
CA MET A 232 -11.30 -1.17 18.00
C MET A 232 -11.22 -1.75 19.42
N ARG A 233 -10.82 -0.92 20.42
CA ARG A 233 -10.70 -1.36 21.83
C ARG A 233 -12.08 -1.59 22.46
N ASP A 234 -13.12 -0.94 21.96
CA ASP A 234 -14.49 -0.98 22.50
C ASP A 234 -15.42 -1.90 21.71
N TRP A 235 -14.89 -2.63 20.72
CA TRP A 235 -15.71 -3.55 19.94
C TRP A 235 -16.17 -4.75 20.79
N PRO A 236 -17.47 -5.14 20.71
CA PRO A 236 -17.99 -6.33 21.37
C PRO A 236 -17.26 -7.60 20.93
N GLU A 237 -17.03 -8.48 21.90
CA GLU A 237 -16.38 -9.77 21.64
C GLU A 237 -17.40 -10.91 21.49
N PRO A 238 -17.02 -12.01 20.84
CA PRO A 238 -15.77 -12.21 20.09
C PRO A 238 -15.77 -11.44 18.77
N VAL A 239 -14.56 -11.08 18.30
CA VAL A 239 -14.35 -10.44 17.00
C VAL A 239 -14.07 -11.51 15.94
N PHE A 240 -14.78 -11.47 14.85
CA PHE A 240 -14.53 -12.32 13.67
C PHE A 240 -13.92 -11.50 12.55
N ASP A 241 -12.65 -11.77 12.23
CA ASP A 241 -11.98 -11.21 11.05
C ASP A 241 -12.27 -12.09 9.83
N ALA A 242 -13.22 -11.64 9.01
CA ALA A 242 -13.74 -12.42 7.90
C ALA A 242 -12.84 -12.43 6.64
N CYS A 243 -11.84 -11.54 6.58
CA CYS A 243 -10.90 -11.41 5.46
C CYS A 243 -9.47 -11.23 5.98
N ALA A 244 -9.04 -12.08 6.90
CA ALA A 244 -7.83 -11.91 7.69
C ALA A 244 -6.52 -11.78 6.88
N GLY A 245 -6.49 -12.33 5.67
CA GLY A 245 -5.29 -12.32 4.86
C GLY A 245 -4.11 -12.99 5.57
N ARG A 246 -3.03 -12.26 5.79
CA ARG A 246 -1.85 -12.70 6.56
C ARG A 246 -1.96 -12.40 8.07
N GLY A 247 -3.11 -11.92 8.54
CA GLY A 247 -3.36 -11.68 9.96
C GLY A 247 -2.97 -10.30 10.50
N GLY A 248 -2.65 -9.33 9.65
CA GLY A 248 -2.16 -8.03 10.14
C GLY A 248 -3.13 -7.31 11.09
N LYS A 249 -4.43 -7.25 10.75
CA LYS A 249 -5.48 -6.66 11.60
C LYS A 249 -5.90 -7.63 12.72
N THR A 250 -5.99 -8.92 12.42
CA THR A 250 -6.25 -10.00 13.41
C THR A 250 -5.27 -9.95 14.60
N LEU A 251 -3.96 -9.83 14.30
CA LEU A 251 -2.90 -9.76 15.33
C LEU A 251 -2.97 -8.45 16.10
N ALA A 252 -3.27 -7.31 15.43
CA ALA A 252 -3.45 -6.03 16.12
C ALA A 252 -4.59 -6.08 17.14
N LEU A 253 -5.70 -6.74 16.80
CA LEU A 253 -6.82 -6.96 17.71
C LEU A 253 -6.43 -7.88 18.88
N ALA A 254 -5.70 -8.95 18.61
CA ALA A 254 -5.25 -9.87 19.65
C ALA A 254 -4.23 -9.21 20.61
N GLU A 255 -3.29 -8.39 20.12
CA GLU A 255 -2.39 -7.59 20.95
C GLU A 255 -3.15 -6.55 21.81
N ALA A 256 -4.29 -6.05 21.32
CA ALA A 256 -5.18 -5.21 22.10
C ALA A 256 -6.06 -5.99 23.13
N GLY A 257 -5.82 -7.28 23.29
CA GLY A 257 -6.51 -8.14 24.25
C GLY A 257 -7.86 -8.68 23.76
N LYS A 258 -8.22 -8.51 22.49
CA LYS A 258 -9.49 -9.00 21.95
C LYS A 258 -9.47 -10.51 21.70
N LYS A 259 -10.57 -11.17 22.02
CA LYS A 259 -10.81 -12.57 21.61
C LYS A 259 -11.20 -12.58 20.13
N VAL A 260 -10.24 -13.02 19.30
CA VAL A 260 -10.37 -12.99 17.83
C VAL A 260 -10.38 -14.39 17.25
N PHE A 261 -11.15 -14.63 16.22
CA PHE A 261 -11.00 -15.74 15.30
C PHE A 261 -11.03 -15.22 13.87
N ALA A 262 -10.41 -15.94 12.94
CA ALA A 262 -10.04 -15.41 11.63
C ALA A 262 -10.43 -16.38 10.51
N ALA A 263 -10.84 -15.82 9.38
CA ALA A 263 -11.01 -16.58 8.15
C ALA A 263 -10.46 -15.86 6.93
N ASP A 264 -10.03 -16.62 5.94
CA ASP A 264 -9.70 -16.13 4.59
C ASP A 264 -10.02 -17.24 3.58
N MET A 265 -10.38 -16.86 2.37
CA MET A 265 -10.66 -17.82 1.28
C MET A 265 -9.37 -18.55 0.84
N HIS A 266 -8.20 -17.95 1.04
CA HIS A 266 -6.90 -18.48 0.66
C HIS A 266 -6.14 -19.04 1.86
N ALA A 267 -6.18 -20.37 2.05
CA ALA A 267 -5.48 -21.06 3.14
C ALA A 267 -4.00 -20.71 3.23
N GLY A 268 -3.31 -20.52 2.09
CA GLY A 268 -1.90 -20.12 2.07
C GLY A 268 -1.60 -18.75 2.68
N ARG A 269 -2.61 -17.85 2.79
CA ARG A 269 -2.44 -16.59 3.51
C ARG A 269 -2.50 -16.79 5.03
N LEU A 270 -3.35 -17.69 5.50
CA LEU A 270 -3.52 -18.03 6.91
C LEU A 270 -2.36 -18.87 7.47
N SER A 271 -1.60 -19.57 6.62
CA SER A 271 -0.57 -20.53 7.06
C SER A 271 0.52 -19.92 7.95
N GLY A 272 0.77 -18.60 7.86
CA GLY A 272 1.71 -17.88 8.69
C GLY A 272 1.16 -17.40 10.02
N LEU A 273 -0.16 -17.38 10.22
CA LEU A 273 -0.79 -16.74 11.37
C LEU A 273 -0.38 -17.39 12.71
N GLY A 274 -0.34 -18.72 12.77
CA GLY A 274 0.07 -19.42 13.97
C GLY A 274 1.52 -19.13 14.40
N ARG A 275 2.44 -19.03 13.43
CA ARG A 275 3.84 -18.65 13.73
C ARG A 275 3.94 -17.21 14.22
N GLU A 276 3.21 -16.28 13.60
CA GLU A 276 3.19 -14.89 14.04
C GLU A 276 2.55 -14.73 15.42
N THR A 277 1.48 -15.47 15.71
CA THR A 277 0.86 -15.52 17.04
C THR A 277 1.84 -16.00 18.10
N ALA A 278 2.58 -17.08 17.82
CA ALA A 278 3.61 -17.60 18.73
C ALA A 278 4.79 -16.60 18.90
N ARG A 279 5.29 -16.01 17.82
CA ARG A 279 6.36 -14.99 17.85
C ARG A 279 5.97 -13.81 18.75
N LEU A 280 4.72 -13.36 18.64
CA LEU A 280 4.18 -12.25 19.41
C LEU A 280 3.85 -12.63 20.88
N GLY A 281 3.88 -13.91 21.24
CA GLY A 281 3.51 -14.40 22.58
C GLY A 281 2.02 -14.25 22.87
N LEU A 282 1.18 -14.32 21.83
CA LEU A 282 -0.27 -14.20 21.94
C LEU A 282 -0.94 -15.58 22.11
N PRO A 283 -2.14 -15.63 22.69
CA PRO A 283 -2.96 -16.85 22.70
C PRO A 283 -3.23 -17.34 21.27
N ALA A 284 -3.38 -18.65 21.11
CA ALA A 284 -3.67 -19.25 19.82
C ALA A 284 -4.97 -18.68 19.22
N ILE A 285 -4.91 -18.24 17.97
CA ILE A 285 -6.04 -17.70 17.22
C ILE A 285 -6.62 -18.81 16.33
N ALA A 286 -7.89 -19.14 16.51
CA ALA A 286 -8.58 -20.07 15.63
C ALA A 286 -8.71 -19.44 14.23
N ALA A 287 -8.11 -20.10 13.24
CA ALA A 287 -8.14 -19.65 11.85
C ALA A 287 -8.60 -20.79 10.94
N PHE A 288 -9.52 -20.48 10.00
CA PHE A 288 -10.09 -21.48 9.11
C PHE A 288 -10.33 -20.89 7.71
N ARG A 289 -10.35 -21.76 6.72
CA ARG A 289 -10.67 -21.35 5.35
C ARG A 289 -12.17 -21.19 5.18
N ALA A 290 -12.62 -19.96 4.88
CA ALA A 290 -14.02 -19.66 4.57
C ALA A 290 -14.15 -18.49 3.60
N SER A 291 -15.32 -18.41 2.96
CA SER A 291 -15.69 -17.25 2.13
C SER A 291 -16.50 -16.25 2.95
N ALA A 292 -16.10 -14.98 2.93
CA ALA A 292 -16.84 -13.91 3.57
C ALA A 292 -18.20 -13.58 2.90
N THR A 293 -18.53 -14.21 1.77
CA THR A 293 -19.88 -14.15 1.16
C THR A 293 -20.84 -15.23 1.67
N ARG A 294 -20.35 -16.14 2.54
CA ARG A 294 -21.14 -17.26 3.12
C ARG A 294 -20.61 -17.52 4.54
N MET A 295 -21.04 -16.71 5.48
CA MET A 295 -20.58 -16.80 6.88
C MET A 295 -21.47 -17.78 7.66
N ALA A 296 -21.20 -19.09 7.52
CA ALA A 296 -21.86 -20.12 8.33
C ALA A 296 -21.12 -20.28 9.67
N LEU A 297 -21.46 -19.45 10.64
CA LEU A 297 -20.86 -19.44 11.97
C LEU A 297 -21.79 -20.18 12.96
N GLY A 298 -21.25 -21.09 13.76
CA GLY A 298 -22.02 -21.82 14.77
C GLY A 298 -22.54 -20.92 15.92
N ARG A 299 -21.93 -19.75 16.10
CA ARG A 299 -22.36 -18.70 17.04
C ARG A 299 -22.13 -17.34 16.41
N ALA A 300 -23.10 -16.45 16.50
CA ALA A 300 -22.97 -15.09 16.02
C ALA A 300 -21.90 -14.30 16.83
N PRO A 301 -20.93 -13.66 16.19
CA PRO A 301 -19.93 -12.85 16.86
C PRO A 301 -20.52 -11.51 17.32
N GLY A 302 -19.89 -10.90 18.34
CA GLY A 302 -20.20 -9.55 18.78
C GLY A 302 -19.73 -8.50 17.76
N THR A 303 -18.63 -8.78 17.05
CA THR A 303 -18.12 -7.89 15.99
C THR A 303 -17.68 -8.72 14.79
N ILE A 304 -18.01 -8.26 13.58
CA ILE A 304 -17.42 -8.75 12.33
C ILE A 304 -16.55 -7.66 11.74
N LEU A 305 -15.25 -7.92 11.62
CA LEU A 305 -14.32 -7.11 10.85
C LEU A 305 -14.30 -7.62 9.41
N LEU A 306 -14.61 -6.75 8.48
CA LEU A 306 -14.56 -7.00 7.05
C LEU A 306 -13.53 -6.08 6.40
N ASP A 307 -12.23 -6.49 6.42
CA ASP A 307 -11.17 -5.87 5.64
C ASP A 307 -11.34 -6.31 4.18
N ALA A 308 -12.23 -5.63 3.48
CA ALA A 308 -12.76 -6.11 2.22
C ALA A 308 -11.72 -6.07 1.08
N PRO A 309 -11.67 -7.09 0.21
CA PRO A 309 -10.92 -7.01 -1.03
C PRO A 309 -11.43 -5.84 -1.86
N CYS A 310 -10.55 -4.90 -2.20
CA CYS A 310 -10.87 -3.65 -2.88
C CYS A 310 -9.88 -3.35 -4.01
N SER A 311 -10.09 -2.25 -4.73
CA SER A 311 -9.19 -1.83 -5.81
C SER A 311 -7.76 -1.54 -5.32
N GLY A 312 -7.59 -1.14 -4.07
CA GLY A 312 -6.28 -0.85 -3.46
C GLY A 312 -5.69 0.49 -3.90
N LEU A 313 -6.53 1.41 -4.38
CA LEU A 313 -6.08 2.71 -4.89
C LEU A 313 -5.62 3.67 -3.80
N GLY A 314 -5.89 3.39 -2.53
CA GLY A 314 -5.39 4.16 -1.39
C GLY A 314 -3.97 3.76 -0.93
N VAL A 315 -3.39 2.68 -1.48
CA VAL A 315 -2.08 2.15 -1.05
C VAL A 315 -1.10 2.00 -2.22
N LEU A 316 -1.24 2.84 -3.25
CA LEU A 316 -0.41 2.80 -4.46
C LEU A 316 1.07 3.13 -4.19
N SER A 317 1.39 3.91 -3.16
CA SER A 317 2.76 4.15 -2.69
C SER A 317 3.48 2.84 -2.33
N ARG A 318 2.77 1.93 -1.64
CA ARG A 318 3.27 0.61 -1.21
C ARG A 318 3.14 -0.46 -2.29
N ARG A 319 2.09 -0.38 -3.12
CA ARG A 319 1.79 -1.34 -4.20
C ARG A 319 1.70 -0.64 -5.56
N PRO A 320 2.82 -0.06 -6.02
CA PRO A 320 2.80 0.75 -7.24
C PRO A 320 2.50 -0.05 -8.52
N ASP A 321 2.64 -1.38 -8.49
CA ASP A 321 2.22 -2.25 -9.59
C ASP A 321 0.70 -2.25 -9.78
N ALA A 322 -0.07 -1.99 -8.73
CA ALA A 322 -1.53 -2.04 -8.77
C ALA A 322 -2.11 -1.05 -9.78
N LYS A 323 -1.61 0.19 -9.83
CA LYS A 323 -2.11 1.21 -10.79
C LYS A 323 -1.90 0.82 -12.25
N TRP A 324 -0.88 0.02 -12.58
CA TRP A 324 -0.58 -0.44 -13.94
C TRP A 324 -1.29 -1.71 -14.34
N ARG A 325 -1.81 -2.47 -13.36
CA ARG A 325 -2.51 -3.75 -13.57
C ARG A 325 -4.02 -3.62 -13.50
N ARG A 326 -4.52 -2.69 -12.69
CA ARG A 326 -5.95 -2.42 -12.55
C ARG A 326 -6.51 -1.78 -13.80
N ARG A 327 -7.75 -2.14 -14.11
CA ARG A 327 -8.56 -1.58 -15.20
C ARG A 327 -9.89 -1.07 -14.62
N PRO A 328 -10.55 -0.08 -15.25
CA PRO A 328 -11.86 0.40 -14.80
C PRO A 328 -12.90 -0.73 -14.66
N GLU A 329 -12.84 -1.73 -15.54
CA GLU A 329 -13.78 -2.86 -15.57
C GLU A 329 -13.68 -3.74 -14.31
N ASP A 330 -12.50 -3.79 -13.68
CA ASP A 330 -12.28 -4.60 -12.46
C ASP A 330 -13.11 -4.07 -11.28
N LEU A 331 -13.42 -2.76 -11.26
CA LEU A 331 -14.12 -2.10 -10.15
C LEU A 331 -15.53 -2.67 -9.95
N ALA A 332 -16.26 -2.89 -11.03
CA ALA A 332 -17.62 -3.42 -10.95
C ALA A 332 -17.67 -4.82 -10.29
N GLY A 333 -16.66 -5.64 -10.54
CA GLY A 333 -16.53 -6.97 -9.91
C GLY A 333 -16.27 -6.88 -8.40
N LEU A 334 -15.39 -5.96 -8.00
CA LEU A 334 -15.05 -5.72 -6.58
C LEU A 334 -16.26 -5.19 -5.82
N ILE A 335 -16.97 -4.19 -6.37
CA ILE A 335 -18.19 -3.62 -5.76
C ILE A 335 -19.26 -4.68 -5.56
N ARG A 336 -19.49 -5.56 -6.54
CA ARG A 336 -20.44 -6.68 -6.37
C ARG A 336 -20.02 -7.64 -5.27
N LEU A 337 -18.73 -7.96 -5.19
CA LEU A 337 -18.18 -8.83 -4.15
C LEU A 337 -18.34 -8.22 -2.75
N GLN A 338 -17.98 -6.95 -2.59
CA GLN A 338 -18.11 -6.21 -1.33
C GLN A 338 -19.55 -6.16 -0.85
N ARG A 339 -20.51 -5.93 -1.76
CA ARG A 339 -21.94 -5.97 -1.44
C ARG A 339 -22.37 -7.33 -0.89
N ALA A 340 -21.96 -8.41 -1.54
CA ALA A 340 -22.29 -9.76 -1.10
C ALA A 340 -21.67 -10.08 0.27
N MET A 341 -20.46 -9.58 0.54
CA MET A 341 -19.78 -9.73 1.84
C MET A 341 -20.48 -8.93 2.93
N LEU A 342 -20.86 -7.67 2.67
CA LEU A 342 -21.59 -6.81 3.61
C LEU A 342 -22.94 -7.43 4.01
N GLU A 343 -23.70 -7.93 3.04
CA GLU A 343 -24.98 -8.61 3.31
C GLU A 343 -24.78 -9.89 4.15
N ALA A 344 -23.78 -10.70 3.82
CA ALA A 344 -23.46 -11.91 4.58
C ALA A 344 -23.01 -11.59 6.01
N ALA A 345 -22.22 -10.51 6.19
CA ALA A 345 -21.78 -10.06 7.50
C ALA A 345 -22.96 -9.55 8.34
N TYR A 346 -23.85 -8.76 7.76
CA TYR A 346 -25.06 -8.31 8.45
C TYR A 346 -25.92 -9.48 8.91
N ALA A 347 -26.12 -10.47 8.05
CA ALA A 347 -26.93 -11.66 8.38
C ALA A 347 -26.31 -12.49 9.52
N ALA A 348 -24.97 -12.61 9.55
CA ALA A 348 -24.24 -13.39 10.55
C ALA A 348 -24.02 -12.68 11.90
N LEU A 349 -24.21 -11.37 11.95
CA LEU A 349 -23.94 -10.54 13.12
C LEU A 349 -25.00 -10.73 14.21
N ALA A 350 -24.57 -10.79 15.47
CA ALA A 350 -25.48 -10.85 16.59
C ALA A 350 -26.32 -9.54 16.73
N PRO A 351 -27.53 -9.59 17.30
CA PRO A 351 -28.20 -8.37 17.76
C PRO A 351 -27.31 -7.58 18.73
N GLY A 352 -27.28 -6.27 18.62
CA GLY A 352 -26.37 -5.39 19.37
C GLY A 352 -24.92 -5.42 18.87
N GLY A 353 -24.58 -6.27 17.90
CA GLY A 353 -23.23 -6.43 17.36
C GLY A 353 -22.82 -5.30 16.40
N ARG A 354 -21.52 -5.25 16.10
CA ARG A 354 -20.91 -4.25 15.22
C ARG A 354 -20.34 -4.90 13.94
N LEU A 355 -20.72 -4.36 12.79
CA LEU A 355 -20.08 -4.63 11.51
C LEU A 355 -19.06 -3.52 11.25
N VAL A 356 -17.79 -3.88 11.21
CA VAL A 356 -16.69 -2.98 10.90
C VAL A 356 -16.22 -3.23 9.48
N TYR A 357 -16.46 -2.28 8.61
CA TYR A 357 -16.07 -2.32 7.21
C TYR A 357 -14.83 -1.50 6.98
N VAL A 358 -13.79 -2.07 6.36
CA VAL A 358 -12.54 -1.38 6.07
C VAL A 358 -12.11 -1.66 4.63
N THR A 359 -11.63 -0.64 3.94
CA THR A 359 -10.97 -0.77 2.63
C THR A 359 -9.69 0.05 2.57
N CYS A 360 -8.79 -0.30 1.65
CA CYS A 360 -7.59 0.48 1.33
C CYS A 360 -7.73 1.17 -0.04
N THR A 361 -8.86 1.80 -0.30
CA THR A 361 -9.13 2.52 -1.54
C THR A 361 -9.75 3.89 -1.26
N VAL A 362 -9.62 4.79 -2.22
CA VAL A 362 -10.24 6.13 -2.20
C VAL A 362 -11.45 6.21 -3.14
N ASN A 363 -11.95 5.07 -3.62
CA ASN A 363 -13.10 5.02 -4.53
C ASN A 363 -14.41 5.05 -3.72
N PRO A 364 -15.24 6.10 -3.80
CA PRO A 364 -16.49 6.20 -3.04
C PRO A 364 -17.47 5.06 -3.31
N ALA A 365 -17.43 4.46 -4.51
CA ALA A 365 -18.30 3.33 -4.85
C ALA A 365 -17.98 2.04 -4.06
N GLU A 366 -16.75 1.93 -3.55
CA GLU A 366 -16.28 0.84 -2.69
C GLU A 366 -16.35 1.21 -1.19
N ASN A 367 -16.55 2.49 -0.85
CA ASN A 367 -16.52 3.08 0.48
C ASN A 367 -17.93 3.52 0.92
N GLU A 368 -18.16 4.82 0.98
CA GLU A 368 -19.39 5.45 1.49
C GLU A 368 -20.63 4.89 0.79
N GLN A 369 -20.60 4.80 -0.55
CA GLN A 369 -21.75 4.28 -1.31
C GLN A 369 -22.01 2.78 -1.06
N ALA A 370 -21.02 1.99 -0.63
CA ALA A 370 -21.22 0.61 -0.23
C ALA A 370 -21.94 0.53 1.12
N VAL A 371 -21.56 1.38 2.07
CA VAL A 371 -22.16 1.52 3.39
C VAL A 371 -23.60 2.06 3.28
N ASP A 372 -23.80 3.15 2.56
CA ASP A 372 -25.11 3.76 2.32
C ASP A 372 -26.11 2.78 1.72
N ARG A 373 -25.64 1.96 0.80
CA ARG A 373 -26.45 0.94 0.13
C ARG A 373 -26.88 -0.17 1.10
N LEU A 374 -25.98 -0.60 2.00
CA LEU A 374 -26.34 -1.55 3.04
C LEU A 374 -27.36 -0.92 4.00
N GLY A 375 -27.13 0.31 4.48
CA GLY A 375 -28.06 1.04 5.36
C GLY A 375 -29.42 1.30 4.73
N SER A 376 -29.48 1.56 3.41
CA SER A 376 -30.75 1.74 2.69
C SER A 376 -31.60 0.47 2.65
N ARG A 377 -30.96 -0.72 2.67
CA ARG A 377 -31.64 -2.01 2.70
C ARG A 377 -32.00 -2.48 4.10
N HIS A 378 -31.21 -2.08 5.08
CA HIS A 378 -31.31 -2.44 6.49
C HIS A 378 -31.38 -1.15 7.32
N ARG A 379 -32.55 -0.49 7.27
CA ARG A 379 -32.78 0.84 7.86
C ARG A 379 -32.61 0.91 9.37
N GLU A 380 -32.62 -0.24 10.02
CA GLU A 380 -32.36 -0.40 11.44
C GLU A 380 -30.86 -0.30 11.80
N LEU A 381 -29.94 -0.43 10.82
CA LEU A 381 -28.51 -0.27 11.04
C LEU A 381 -28.19 1.20 11.42
N VAL A 382 -27.38 1.37 12.45
CA VAL A 382 -26.91 2.67 12.89
C VAL A 382 -25.43 2.81 12.55
N LEU A 383 -25.06 3.82 11.77
CA LEU A 383 -23.68 4.20 11.54
C LEU A 383 -23.13 4.88 12.80
N GLU A 384 -22.26 4.20 13.57
CA GLU A 384 -21.68 4.72 14.81
C GLU A 384 -20.41 5.53 14.59
N ALA A 385 -19.62 5.14 13.60
CA ALA A 385 -18.37 5.82 13.27
C ALA A 385 -18.03 5.67 11.78
N GLU A 386 -17.40 6.69 11.22
CA GLU A 386 -16.90 6.70 9.85
C GLU A 386 -15.56 7.43 9.78
N VAL A 387 -14.63 6.87 9.05
CA VAL A 387 -13.30 7.45 8.76
C VAL A 387 -13.14 7.50 7.24
N PRO A 388 -13.19 8.69 6.64
CA PRO A 388 -13.04 8.84 5.20
C PRO A 388 -11.61 8.50 4.77
N ALA A 389 -11.47 8.03 3.53
CA ALA A 389 -10.18 7.71 2.90
C ALA A 389 -9.45 8.99 2.43
N ALA A 390 -9.11 9.86 3.37
CA ALA A 390 -8.42 11.12 3.09
C ALA A 390 -6.90 10.92 2.90
N PRO A 391 -6.25 11.74 2.07
CA PRO A 391 -4.79 11.73 1.94
C PRO A 391 -4.13 12.21 3.23
N ASP A 392 -3.10 11.49 3.67
CA ASP A 392 -2.29 11.86 4.83
C ASP A 392 -0.81 11.78 4.45
N ALA A 393 -0.15 12.93 4.41
CA ALA A 393 1.25 13.05 4.00
C ALA A 393 2.21 12.30 4.95
N ALA A 394 1.87 12.16 6.23
CA ALA A 394 2.69 11.42 7.19
C ALA A 394 2.59 9.90 6.98
N LEU A 395 1.42 9.42 6.53
CA LEU A 395 1.14 8.00 6.34
C LEU A 395 1.40 7.52 4.91
N GLY A 396 1.24 8.39 3.91
CA GLY A 396 1.41 8.06 2.49
C GLY A 396 0.42 7.03 1.94
N GLU A 397 -0.63 6.72 2.71
CA GLU A 397 -1.66 5.73 2.39
C GLU A 397 -3.02 6.24 2.91
N ALA A 398 -4.09 5.87 2.22
CA ALA A 398 -5.46 6.18 2.61
C ALA A 398 -6.27 4.90 2.85
N PHE A 399 -7.00 4.88 3.95
CA PHE A 399 -7.94 3.82 4.31
C PHE A 399 -9.29 4.43 4.62
N TYR A 400 -10.33 3.79 4.15
CA TYR A 400 -11.69 4.04 4.58
C TYR A 400 -12.09 3.05 5.68
N GLY A 401 -12.96 3.49 6.58
CA GLY A 401 -13.56 2.60 7.56
C GLY A 401 -14.90 3.08 8.08
N ALA A 402 -15.81 2.15 8.37
CA ALA A 402 -17.12 2.42 8.97
C ALA A 402 -17.47 1.37 10.02
N VAL A 403 -18.17 1.79 11.08
CA VAL A 403 -18.74 0.92 12.10
C VAL A 403 -20.25 1.06 12.03
N LEU A 404 -20.92 -0.05 11.74
CA LEU A 404 -22.38 -0.13 11.72
C LEU A 404 -22.84 -1.05 12.86
N LYS A 405 -23.78 -0.59 13.67
CA LYS A 405 -24.39 -1.34 14.76
C LYS A 405 -25.72 -1.93 14.29
N LYS A 406 -25.86 -3.23 14.50
CA LYS A 406 -27.14 -3.93 14.37
C LYS A 406 -27.91 -3.79 15.69
N PRO A 407 -29.17 -3.36 15.70
CA PRO A 407 -29.96 -3.22 16.92
C PRO A 407 -30.20 -4.55 17.64
#